data_12537d5ece053653c0e6e1c747aed6df
#
_entry.id   12537d5ece053653c0e6e1c747aed6df
#
_cell.length_a   1.000
_cell.length_b   1.000
_cell.length_c   1.000
_cell.angle_alpha   90.00
_cell.angle_beta   90.00
_cell.angle_gamma   90.00
#
_symmetry.space_group_name_H-M   'P 1'
#
loop_
_entity.id
_entity.type
_entity.pdbx_description
1 polymer ?
#
loop_
_entity_poly.entity_id
_entity_poly.type
_entity_poly.pdbx_seq_one_letter_code
_entity_poly.pdbx_strand_id
1 'polypeptide(L)'
;MKPEYTSDELLPLSGLQHFCFCRRQWALIHIERQWQENVLTVEGKLLHNRVDNPFFSETRNGVITARSVPVASYRLGLSGVCDVVEFTSSTEGVRLPGREGTFSPAPVEYKRGKEKQDHSDEVQLCAQALCLEEMLSISIPVGSFYYHEIRHRVELELTRQLRDLVGEIALEMHAYFQRGHTPRVKPSKACRSCSLEDVCLPALQDQVIPASKYIQQQIEDG
;
A
#
# COMPACT_ATOMS: atom_id res chain seq x y z
N MET A 1 22.71 -10.84 -3.27
CA MET A 1 21.66 -10.21 -2.44
C MET A 1 21.72 -8.71 -2.73
N LYS A 2 20.57 -8.05 -3.00
CA LYS A 2 20.53 -6.58 -2.97
C LYS A 2 20.86 -6.13 -1.54
N PRO A 3 21.59 -5.00 -1.36
CA PRO A 3 21.73 -4.39 -0.05
C PRO A 3 20.35 -4.04 0.49
N GLU A 4 20.15 -4.20 1.79
CA GLU A 4 18.93 -3.75 2.46
C GLU A 4 18.86 -2.22 2.42
N TYR A 5 17.62 -1.70 2.37
CA TYR A 5 17.39 -0.26 2.45
C TYR A 5 17.64 0.24 3.88
N THR A 6 18.06 1.47 4.02
CA THR A 6 18.17 2.14 5.32
C THR A 6 16.82 2.68 5.80
N SER A 7 16.69 3.06 7.07
CA SER A 7 15.46 3.64 7.62
C SER A 7 14.95 4.87 6.86
N ASP A 8 15.88 5.68 6.35
CA ASP A 8 15.58 6.93 5.64
C ASP A 8 15.15 6.69 4.19
N GLU A 9 15.38 5.50 3.68
CA GLU A 9 15.01 5.09 2.32
C GLU A 9 13.64 4.38 2.27
N LEU A 10 13.03 4.08 3.42
CA LEU A 10 11.76 3.37 3.46
C LEU A 10 10.63 4.21 2.86
N LEU A 11 9.97 3.69 1.82
CA LEU A 11 8.79 4.29 1.22
C LEU A 11 7.51 3.87 1.97
N PRO A 12 6.47 4.74 1.96
CA PRO A 12 5.19 4.37 2.59
C PRO A 12 4.54 3.15 1.93
N LEU A 13 4.20 2.13 2.74
CA LEU A 13 3.52 0.93 2.29
C LEU A 13 2.17 1.25 1.62
N SER A 14 1.43 2.25 2.12
CA SER A 14 0.19 2.74 1.50
C SER A 14 0.40 3.26 0.07
N GLY A 15 1.63 3.63 -0.28
CA GLY A 15 2.00 4.03 -1.64
C GLY A 15 1.81 2.92 -2.67
N LEU A 16 1.83 1.64 -2.28
CA LEU A 16 1.57 0.52 -3.18
C LEU A 16 0.20 0.63 -3.85
N GLN A 17 -0.84 0.97 -3.09
CA GLN A 17 -2.19 1.17 -3.67
C GLN A 17 -2.21 2.30 -4.70
N HIS A 18 -1.59 3.44 -4.37
CA HIS A 18 -1.50 4.58 -5.29
C HIS A 18 -0.74 4.21 -6.55
N PHE A 19 0.34 3.43 -6.42
CA PHE A 19 1.17 3.00 -7.54
C PHE A 19 0.46 2.01 -8.46
N CYS A 20 -0.27 1.04 -7.88
CA CYS A 20 -1.12 0.11 -8.63
C CYS A 20 -2.24 0.84 -9.36
N PHE A 21 -2.88 1.81 -8.71
CA PHE A 21 -3.93 2.63 -9.31
C PHE A 21 -3.39 3.44 -10.49
N CYS A 22 -2.30 4.18 -10.30
CA CYS A 22 -1.67 4.99 -11.33
C CYS A 22 -0.27 5.44 -10.89
N ARG A 23 0.78 5.07 -11.68
CA ARG A 23 2.18 5.47 -11.42
C ARG A 23 2.33 6.99 -11.29
N ARG A 24 1.59 7.76 -12.11
CA ARG A 24 1.62 9.23 -12.04
C ARG A 24 0.95 9.76 -10.77
N GLN A 25 -0.20 9.20 -10.36
CA GLN A 25 -0.83 9.58 -9.09
C GLN A 25 0.16 9.39 -7.94
N TRP A 26 0.81 8.22 -7.89
CA TRP A 26 1.82 7.93 -6.90
C TRP A 26 2.97 8.94 -6.92
N ALA A 27 3.51 9.26 -8.11
CA ALA A 27 4.62 10.20 -8.24
C ALA A 27 4.21 11.62 -7.81
N LEU A 28 3.01 12.09 -8.17
CA LEU A 28 2.47 13.37 -7.71
C LEU A 28 2.37 13.43 -6.18
N ILE A 29 1.91 12.36 -5.54
CA ILE A 29 1.78 12.30 -4.08
C ILE A 29 3.15 12.21 -3.39
N HIS A 30 3.99 11.25 -3.80
CA HIS A 30 5.17 10.86 -3.03
C HIS A 30 6.46 11.54 -3.47
N ILE A 31 6.56 12.00 -4.71
CA ILE A 31 7.72 12.73 -5.24
C ILE A 31 7.45 14.23 -5.22
N GLU A 32 6.35 14.67 -5.86
CA GLU A 32 6.01 16.09 -5.98
C GLU A 32 5.24 16.64 -4.76
N ARG A 33 4.86 15.77 -3.82
CA ARG A 33 4.14 16.10 -2.58
C ARG A 33 2.82 16.83 -2.80
N GLN A 34 2.14 16.50 -3.91
CA GLN A 34 0.81 16.98 -4.23
C GLN A 34 -0.23 16.07 -3.56
N TRP A 35 -1.00 16.61 -2.63
CA TRP A 35 -2.08 15.87 -1.98
C TRP A 35 -3.36 16.68 -2.00
N GLN A 36 -4.45 16.06 -2.45
CA GLN A 36 -5.80 16.59 -2.34
C GLN A 36 -6.72 15.51 -1.79
N GLU A 37 -7.56 15.90 -0.83
CA GLU A 37 -8.58 15.01 -0.28
C GLU A 37 -9.85 15.10 -1.15
N ASN A 38 -10.47 13.96 -1.41
CA ASN A 38 -11.83 13.88 -1.95
C ASN A 38 -12.72 13.14 -0.94
N VAL A 39 -14.03 13.07 -1.21
CA VAL A 39 -15.01 12.42 -0.31
C VAL A 39 -14.59 10.99 0.03
N LEU A 40 -14.08 10.21 -0.93
CA LEU A 40 -13.67 8.82 -0.73
C LEU A 40 -12.45 8.70 0.19
N THR A 41 -11.47 9.60 0.06
CA THR A 41 -10.27 9.60 0.92
C THR A 41 -10.60 10.02 2.35
N VAL A 42 -11.49 11.01 2.53
CA VAL A 42 -11.94 11.47 3.86
C VAL A 42 -12.72 10.38 4.58
N GLU A 43 -13.63 9.70 3.88
CA GLU A 43 -14.45 8.64 4.45
C GLU A 43 -13.61 7.40 4.83
N GLY A 44 -12.62 7.03 4.01
CA GLY A 44 -11.64 5.99 4.35
C GLY A 44 -10.86 6.34 5.62
N LYS A 45 -10.33 7.56 5.73
CA LYS A 45 -9.59 8.05 6.89
C LYS A 45 -10.42 8.03 8.17
N LEU A 46 -11.71 8.38 8.10
CA LEU A 46 -12.61 8.31 9.26
C LEU A 46 -12.83 6.87 9.76
N LEU A 47 -12.84 5.88 8.87
CA LEU A 47 -12.93 4.49 9.24
C LEU A 47 -11.66 4.03 9.97
N HIS A 48 -10.48 4.34 9.43
CA HIS A 48 -9.20 4.02 10.08
C HIS A 48 -9.11 4.64 11.47
N ASN A 49 -9.47 5.90 11.65
CA ASN A 49 -9.48 6.56 12.96
C ASN A 49 -10.37 5.86 14.00
N ARG A 50 -11.41 5.12 13.60
CA ARG A 50 -12.23 4.32 14.52
C ARG A 50 -11.60 2.98 14.90
N VAL A 51 -10.75 2.45 14.03
CA VAL A 51 -10.02 1.19 14.24
C VAL A 51 -8.73 1.44 15.02
N ASP A 52 -8.14 2.63 14.86
CA ASP A 52 -6.85 3.08 15.38
C ASP A 52 -6.88 3.46 16.86
N ASN A 53 -7.31 2.55 17.74
CA ASN A 53 -7.04 2.72 19.18
C ASN A 53 -5.87 1.82 19.58
N PRO A 54 -4.62 2.33 19.64
CA PRO A 54 -3.40 1.53 19.82
C PRO A 54 -3.29 0.89 21.20
N PHE A 55 -4.19 1.22 22.13
CA PHE A 55 -4.18 0.71 23.51
C PHE A 55 -5.03 -0.54 23.73
N PHE A 56 -5.68 -1.06 22.69
CA PHE A 56 -6.50 -2.27 22.80
C PHE A 56 -5.82 -3.49 22.17
N SER A 57 -5.15 -4.29 22.99
CA SER A 57 -5.05 -5.73 22.70
C SER A 57 -6.26 -6.41 23.34
N GLU A 58 -7.22 -6.78 22.54
CA GLU A 58 -8.41 -7.52 23.00
C GLU A 58 -8.16 -9.03 22.82
N THR A 59 -8.45 -9.82 23.86
CA THR A 59 -8.47 -11.28 23.72
C THR A 59 -9.92 -11.73 23.68
N ARG A 60 -10.37 -12.21 22.55
CA ARG A 60 -11.72 -12.73 22.36
C ARG A 60 -11.66 -14.09 21.68
N ASN A 61 -12.34 -15.09 22.25
CA ASN A 61 -12.36 -16.45 21.71
C ASN A 61 -10.97 -17.07 21.44
N GLY A 62 -9.96 -16.73 22.25
CA GLY A 62 -8.61 -17.25 22.07
C GLY A 62 -7.77 -16.52 21.00
N VAL A 63 -8.32 -15.50 20.34
CA VAL A 63 -7.61 -14.65 19.40
C VAL A 63 -7.19 -13.36 20.10
N ILE A 64 -5.90 -13.01 20.00
CA ILE A 64 -5.36 -11.75 20.48
C ILE A 64 -5.33 -10.79 19.30
N THR A 65 -5.96 -9.63 19.44
CA THR A 65 -6.04 -8.60 18.42
C THR A 65 -5.14 -7.42 18.78
N ALA A 66 -4.16 -7.10 17.97
CA ALA A 66 -3.37 -5.87 18.07
C ALA A 66 -3.80 -4.90 16.96
N ARG A 67 -3.92 -3.60 17.30
CA ARG A 67 -4.37 -2.56 16.36
C ARG A 67 -3.24 -1.60 16.05
N SER A 68 -3.28 -1.00 14.85
CA SER A 68 -2.32 0.03 14.40
C SER A 68 -0.87 -0.41 14.59
N VAL A 69 -0.57 -1.64 14.15
CA VAL A 69 0.75 -2.26 14.33
C VAL A 69 1.73 -1.67 13.31
N PRO A 70 2.76 -0.93 13.76
CA PRO A 70 3.78 -0.42 12.84
C PRO A 70 4.59 -1.59 12.26
N VAL A 71 4.83 -1.53 10.96
CA VAL A 71 5.55 -2.57 10.22
C VAL A 71 6.58 -1.97 9.27
N ALA A 72 7.67 -2.69 9.06
CA ALA A 72 8.72 -2.33 8.12
C ALA A 72 9.36 -3.57 7.50
N SER A 73 9.82 -3.42 6.26
CA SER A 73 10.70 -4.38 5.59
C SER A 73 11.86 -3.63 4.96
N TYR A 74 13.04 -3.85 5.47
CA TYR A 74 14.28 -3.29 4.92
C TYR A 74 14.66 -3.95 3.59
N ARG A 75 14.24 -5.18 3.40
CA ARG A 75 14.42 -5.91 2.13
C ARG A 75 13.56 -5.33 1.00
N LEU A 76 12.31 -4.94 1.29
CA LEU A 76 11.41 -4.31 0.32
C LEU A 76 11.59 -2.79 0.28
N GLY A 77 12.21 -2.18 1.30
CA GLY A 77 12.30 -0.73 1.45
C GLY A 77 10.94 -0.09 1.75
N LEU A 78 10.09 -0.75 2.53
CA LEU A 78 8.73 -0.29 2.82
C LEU A 78 8.51 -0.16 4.33
N SER A 79 7.73 0.85 4.73
CA SER A 79 7.23 0.97 6.11
C SER A 79 5.79 1.46 6.13
N GLY A 80 5.06 1.10 7.17
CA GLY A 80 3.65 1.48 7.30
C GLY A 80 3.02 0.97 8.58
N VAL A 81 1.69 0.82 8.55
CA VAL A 81 0.90 0.36 9.68
C VAL A 81 -0.08 -0.70 9.18
N CYS A 82 -0.18 -1.82 9.89
CA CYS A 82 -1.29 -2.75 9.74
C CYS A 82 -2.45 -2.27 10.60
N ASP A 83 -3.65 -2.18 10.05
CA ASP A 83 -4.86 -1.79 10.78
C ASP A 83 -5.05 -2.70 11.99
N VAL A 84 -4.98 -4.01 11.73
CA VAL A 84 -5.12 -5.05 12.74
C VAL A 84 -4.18 -6.21 12.43
N VAL A 85 -3.59 -6.78 13.48
CA VAL A 85 -2.92 -8.08 13.44
C VAL A 85 -3.59 -8.99 14.46
N GLU A 86 -4.11 -10.09 14.00
CA GLU A 86 -4.68 -11.14 14.85
C GLU A 86 -3.63 -12.22 15.11
N PHE A 87 -3.52 -12.63 16.38
CA PHE A 87 -2.62 -13.68 16.82
C PHE A 87 -3.44 -14.86 17.34
N THR A 88 -3.35 -16.00 16.67
CA THR A 88 -4.03 -17.25 17.02
C THR A 88 -3.03 -18.22 17.66
N SER A 89 -3.44 -18.94 18.71
CA SER A 89 -2.59 -19.96 19.32
C SER A 89 -2.14 -21.00 18.27
N SER A 90 -0.85 -21.28 18.22
CA SER A 90 -0.22 -22.18 17.24
C SER A 90 0.98 -22.87 17.87
N THR A 91 1.31 -24.06 17.40
CA THR A 91 2.55 -24.77 17.77
C THR A 91 3.77 -24.18 17.08
N GLU A 92 3.57 -23.54 15.92
CA GLU A 92 4.58 -22.84 15.14
C GLU A 92 4.20 -21.36 15.06
N GLY A 93 4.96 -20.50 15.73
CA GLY A 93 4.64 -19.07 15.80
C GLY A 93 5.59 -18.30 16.68
N VAL A 94 5.22 -17.06 16.97
CA VAL A 94 6.01 -16.14 17.81
C VAL A 94 5.53 -16.16 19.25
N ARG A 95 6.45 -15.90 20.17
CA ARG A 95 6.11 -15.64 21.58
C ARG A 95 5.71 -14.18 21.75
N LEU A 96 4.61 -13.95 22.44
CA LEU A 96 4.16 -12.60 22.75
C LEU A 96 4.52 -12.26 24.20
N PRO A 97 5.01 -11.04 24.49
CA PRO A 97 5.31 -10.60 25.84
C PRO A 97 4.10 -10.75 26.79
N GLY A 98 4.30 -11.35 27.94
CA GLY A 98 3.24 -11.54 28.94
C GLY A 98 2.18 -12.59 28.57
N ARG A 99 2.42 -13.43 27.57
CA ARG A 99 1.53 -14.51 27.16
C ARG A 99 2.27 -15.85 27.14
N GLU A 100 1.60 -16.90 27.57
CA GLU A 100 2.10 -18.28 27.51
C GLU A 100 1.81 -18.86 26.09
N GLY A 101 2.75 -19.67 25.59
CA GLY A 101 2.62 -20.33 24.29
C GLY A 101 3.18 -19.52 23.12
N THR A 102 2.86 -19.99 21.94
CA THR A 102 3.25 -19.40 20.64
C THR A 102 2.00 -19.07 19.83
N PHE A 103 2.11 -18.06 18.97
CA PHE A 103 0.98 -17.50 18.25
C PHE A 103 1.36 -17.25 16.77
N SER A 104 0.46 -17.62 15.88
CA SER A 104 0.57 -17.28 14.45
C SER A 104 -0.12 -15.95 14.17
N PRO A 105 0.60 -14.94 13.67
CA PRO A 105 0.00 -13.66 13.27
C PRO A 105 -0.63 -13.73 11.89
N ALA A 106 -1.73 -12.98 11.71
CA ALA A 106 -2.35 -12.74 10.43
C ALA A 106 -2.78 -11.27 10.34
N PRO A 107 -2.38 -10.52 9.30
CA PRO A 107 -2.83 -9.15 9.09
C PRO A 107 -4.29 -9.13 8.63
N VAL A 108 -5.05 -8.15 9.13
CA VAL A 108 -6.43 -7.87 8.73
C VAL A 108 -6.54 -6.41 8.33
N GLU A 109 -6.80 -6.17 7.06
CA GLU A 109 -6.99 -4.84 6.49
C GLU A 109 -8.47 -4.46 6.51
N TYR A 110 -8.79 -3.31 7.06
CA TYR A 110 -10.16 -2.81 7.14
C TYR A 110 -10.49 -1.98 5.90
N LYS A 111 -11.55 -2.36 5.18
CA LYS A 111 -12.05 -1.65 4.00
C LYS A 111 -13.47 -1.16 4.25
N ARG A 112 -13.77 0.04 3.75
CA ARG A 112 -15.10 0.64 3.90
C ARG A 112 -16.16 -0.08 3.07
N GLY A 113 -15.93 -0.16 1.78
CA GLY A 113 -16.92 -0.58 0.79
C GLY A 113 -16.89 -2.06 0.44
N LYS A 114 -17.01 -2.34 -0.84
CA LYS A 114 -16.95 -3.70 -1.41
C LYS A 114 -15.55 -3.98 -1.97
N GLU A 115 -15.29 -5.24 -2.24
CA GLU A 115 -14.12 -5.70 -2.95
C GLU A 115 -13.91 -4.94 -4.26
N LYS A 116 -12.68 -4.49 -4.51
CA LYS A 116 -12.30 -3.85 -5.77
C LYS A 116 -11.92 -4.91 -6.80
N GLN A 117 -12.13 -4.57 -8.07
CA GLN A 117 -11.74 -5.46 -9.18
C GLN A 117 -10.25 -5.40 -9.51
N ASP A 118 -9.51 -4.43 -8.95
CA ASP A 118 -8.07 -4.33 -9.12
C ASP A 118 -7.33 -5.00 -7.94
N HIS A 119 -6.13 -5.47 -8.19
CA HIS A 119 -5.31 -6.16 -7.18
C HIS A 119 -4.61 -5.22 -6.18
N SER A 120 -4.93 -3.93 -6.16
CA SER A 120 -4.22 -2.94 -5.34
C SER A 120 -4.33 -3.22 -3.83
N ASP A 121 -5.51 -3.67 -3.39
CA ASP A 121 -5.76 -4.03 -1.99
C ASP A 121 -5.00 -5.31 -1.62
N GLU A 122 -4.98 -6.32 -2.51
CA GLU A 122 -4.25 -7.58 -2.31
C GLU A 122 -2.74 -7.35 -2.19
N VAL A 123 -2.18 -6.49 -3.07
CA VAL A 123 -0.77 -6.08 -3.02
C VAL A 123 -0.43 -5.41 -1.69
N GLN A 124 -1.30 -4.52 -1.19
CA GLN A 124 -1.09 -3.86 0.10
C GLN A 124 -1.10 -4.86 1.25
N LEU A 125 -2.11 -5.74 1.34
CA LEU A 125 -2.22 -6.74 2.40
C LEU A 125 -1.05 -7.73 2.38
N CYS A 126 -0.62 -8.15 1.19
CA CYS A 126 0.55 -9.01 1.05
C CYS A 126 1.84 -8.31 1.50
N ALA A 127 2.01 -7.02 1.19
CA ALA A 127 3.16 -6.25 1.66
C ALA A 127 3.17 -6.10 3.19
N GLN A 128 2.02 -5.91 3.82
CA GLN A 128 1.89 -5.92 5.29
C GLN A 128 2.36 -7.25 5.88
N ALA A 129 1.92 -8.36 5.29
CA ALA A 129 2.37 -9.69 5.72
C ALA A 129 3.87 -9.90 5.54
N LEU A 130 4.44 -9.48 4.40
CA LEU A 130 5.89 -9.57 4.13
C LEU A 130 6.72 -8.75 5.13
N CYS A 131 6.23 -7.58 5.55
CA CYS A 131 6.85 -6.80 6.61
C CYS A 131 6.80 -7.54 7.95
N LEU A 132 5.65 -8.09 8.33
CA LEU A 132 5.51 -8.89 9.55
C LEU A 132 6.39 -10.14 9.53
N GLU A 133 6.49 -10.83 8.40
CA GLU A 133 7.36 -12.00 8.23
C GLU A 133 8.83 -11.66 8.49
N GLU A 134 9.29 -10.53 7.94
CA GLU A 134 10.67 -10.07 8.14
C GLU A 134 10.92 -9.69 9.59
N MET A 135 9.99 -8.94 10.22
CA MET A 135 10.12 -8.50 11.62
C MET A 135 10.06 -9.65 12.61
N LEU A 136 9.26 -10.67 12.33
CA LEU A 136 8.98 -11.77 13.25
C LEU A 136 9.71 -13.07 12.90
N SER A 137 10.41 -13.10 11.75
CA SER A 137 11.13 -14.27 11.22
C SER A 137 10.25 -15.53 11.10
N ILE A 138 9.05 -15.36 10.57
CA ILE A 138 8.05 -16.43 10.37
C ILE A 138 7.45 -16.33 8.96
N SER A 139 6.65 -17.33 8.57
CA SER A 139 5.84 -17.29 7.35
C SER A 139 4.38 -17.03 7.68
N ILE A 140 3.73 -16.16 6.90
CA ILE A 140 2.31 -15.80 7.03
C ILE A 140 1.62 -16.15 5.71
N PRO A 141 0.95 -17.30 5.62
CA PRO A 141 0.37 -17.76 4.36
C PRO A 141 -0.94 -17.07 3.98
N VAL A 142 -1.65 -16.47 4.96
CA VAL A 142 -2.99 -15.90 4.77
C VAL A 142 -3.10 -14.56 5.45
N GLY A 143 -3.76 -13.62 4.80
CA GLY A 143 -4.26 -12.37 5.38
C GLY A 143 -5.77 -12.25 5.18
N SER A 144 -6.39 -11.20 5.67
CA SER A 144 -7.84 -11.00 5.50
C SER A 144 -8.20 -9.56 5.24
N PHE A 145 -9.29 -9.36 4.51
CA PHE A 145 -10.00 -8.08 4.43
C PHE A 145 -11.24 -8.13 5.30
N TYR A 146 -11.53 -7.02 5.97
CA TYR A 146 -12.81 -6.82 6.64
C TYR A 146 -13.56 -5.65 6.02
N TYR A 147 -14.64 -5.93 5.30
CA TYR A 147 -15.49 -4.94 4.64
C TYR A 147 -16.56 -4.44 5.61
N HIS A 148 -16.38 -3.22 6.11
CA HIS A 148 -17.20 -2.67 7.19
C HIS A 148 -18.67 -2.48 6.83
N GLU A 149 -18.97 -2.01 5.62
CA GLU A 149 -20.36 -1.73 5.17
C GLU A 149 -21.20 -3.00 5.10
N ILE A 150 -20.60 -4.10 4.63
CA ILE A 150 -21.30 -5.38 4.47
C ILE A 150 -20.99 -6.38 5.61
N ARG A 151 -20.14 -5.95 6.58
CA ARG A 151 -19.69 -6.78 7.72
C ARG A 151 -19.21 -8.16 7.30
N HIS A 152 -18.43 -8.19 6.24
CA HIS A 152 -17.94 -9.43 5.63
C HIS A 152 -16.43 -9.51 5.68
N ARG A 153 -15.92 -10.69 6.05
CA ARG A 153 -14.50 -11.01 6.04
C ARG A 153 -14.20 -11.90 4.84
N VAL A 154 -13.13 -11.56 4.11
CA VAL A 154 -12.60 -12.33 3.00
C VAL A 154 -11.16 -12.68 3.30
N GLU A 155 -10.84 -13.97 3.24
CA GLU A 155 -9.47 -14.44 3.37
C GLU A 155 -8.76 -14.38 2.02
N LEU A 156 -7.47 -13.99 2.06
CA LEU A 156 -6.58 -13.93 0.92
C LEU A 156 -5.40 -14.86 1.15
N GLU A 157 -5.21 -15.82 0.29
CA GLU A 157 -3.98 -16.62 0.22
C GLU A 157 -2.83 -15.76 -0.34
N LEU A 158 -1.74 -15.66 0.41
CA LEU A 158 -0.57 -14.88 0.03
C LEU A 158 0.37 -15.73 -0.83
N THR A 159 -0.06 -15.96 -2.06
CA THR A 159 0.62 -16.82 -3.03
C THR A 159 2.02 -16.31 -3.39
N ARG A 160 2.86 -17.19 -3.94
CA ARG A 160 4.19 -16.80 -4.41
C ARG A 160 4.12 -15.71 -5.49
N GLN A 161 3.16 -15.82 -6.42
CA GLN A 161 2.97 -14.84 -7.48
C GLN A 161 2.65 -13.45 -6.93
N LEU A 162 1.79 -13.37 -5.91
CA LEU A 162 1.45 -12.10 -5.27
C LEU A 162 2.64 -11.50 -4.53
N ARG A 163 3.45 -12.32 -3.86
CA ARG A 163 4.69 -11.91 -3.18
C ARG A 163 5.72 -11.37 -4.17
N ASP A 164 5.92 -12.06 -5.29
CA ASP A 164 6.83 -11.65 -6.36
C ASP A 164 6.37 -10.31 -6.96
N LEU A 165 5.05 -10.14 -7.20
CA LEU A 165 4.46 -8.88 -7.67
C LEU A 165 4.69 -7.72 -6.70
N VAL A 166 4.54 -7.93 -5.39
CA VAL A 166 4.86 -6.90 -4.38
C VAL A 166 6.32 -6.47 -4.49
N GLY A 167 7.24 -7.44 -4.63
CA GLY A 167 8.66 -7.16 -4.79
C GLY A 167 8.96 -6.34 -6.05
N GLU A 168 8.35 -6.68 -7.17
CA GLU A 168 8.51 -5.95 -8.44
C GLU A 168 7.98 -4.51 -8.33
N ILE A 169 6.80 -4.32 -7.74
CA ILE A 169 6.20 -2.99 -7.55
C ILE A 169 7.07 -2.14 -6.61
N ALA A 170 7.53 -2.70 -5.49
CA ALA A 170 8.40 -1.99 -4.56
C ALA A 170 9.69 -1.51 -5.23
N LEU A 171 10.32 -2.37 -6.03
CA LEU A 171 11.50 -2.02 -6.82
C LEU A 171 11.23 -0.89 -7.83
N GLU A 172 10.10 -0.95 -8.52
CA GLU A 172 9.71 0.08 -9.47
C GLU A 172 9.46 1.41 -8.74
N MET A 173 8.76 1.41 -7.59
CA MET A 173 8.54 2.59 -6.75
C MET A 173 9.87 3.25 -6.36
N HIS A 174 10.84 2.47 -5.85
CA HIS A 174 12.16 2.98 -5.49
C HIS A 174 12.89 3.57 -6.70
N ALA A 175 12.81 2.93 -7.85
CA ALA A 175 13.43 3.43 -9.07
C ALA A 175 12.82 4.76 -9.56
N TYR A 176 11.51 4.97 -9.40
CA TYR A 176 10.86 6.25 -9.67
C TYR A 176 11.27 7.31 -8.66
N PHE A 177 11.27 6.96 -7.37
CA PHE A 177 11.61 7.88 -6.29
C PHE A 177 13.05 8.39 -6.41
N GLN A 178 14.02 7.48 -6.61
CA GLN A 178 15.44 7.83 -6.76
C GLN A 178 15.72 8.72 -7.96
N ARG A 179 14.94 8.57 -9.05
CA ARG A 179 15.07 9.40 -10.26
C ARG A 179 14.29 10.70 -10.19
N GLY A 180 13.46 10.90 -9.16
CA GLY A 180 12.53 12.04 -9.11
C GLY A 180 11.59 12.07 -10.33
N HIS A 181 11.18 10.89 -10.84
CA HIS A 181 10.49 10.78 -12.11
C HIS A 181 8.98 10.73 -11.95
N THR A 182 8.29 11.71 -12.54
CA THR A 182 6.83 11.74 -12.66
C THR A 182 6.43 11.38 -14.09
N PRO A 183 5.90 10.16 -14.32
CA PRO A 183 5.58 9.69 -15.65
C PRO A 183 4.38 10.42 -16.24
N ARG A 184 4.31 10.49 -17.58
CA ARG A 184 3.12 10.91 -18.29
C ARG A 184 2.04 9.83 -18.19
N VAL A 185 0.78 10.24 -18.30
CA VAL A 185 -0.37 9.34 -18.28
C VAL A 185 -1.32 9.68 -19.43
N LYS A 186 -1.94 8.66 -20.01
CA LYS A 186 -3.08 8.82 -20.90
C LYS A 186 -4.37 8.86 -20.08
N PRO A 187 -5.35 9.70 -20.46
CA PRO A 187 -6.64 9.73 -19.81
C PRO A 187 -7.30 8.34 -19.79
N SER A 188 -7.89 7.98 -18.67
CA SER A 188 -8.60 6.71 -18.51
C SER A 188 -9.89 6.91 -17.70
N LYS A 189 -10.75 5.87 -17.66
CA LYS A 189 -11.96 5.90 -16.83
C LYS A 189 -11.63 6.07 -15.33
N ALA A 190 -10.48 5.56 -14.88
CA ALA A 190 -10.03 5.66 -13.50
C ALA A 190 -9.72 7.11 -13.08
N CYS A 191 -9.38 8.00 -14.02
CA CYS A 191 -9.11 9.41 -13.70
C CYS A 191 -10.32 10.09 -13.04
N ARG A 192 -11.56 9.74 -13.40
CA ARG A 192 -12.79 10.31 -12.83
C ARG A 192 -12.96 10.03 -11.32
N SER A 193 -12.32 9.00 -10.81
CA SER A 193 -12.31 8.66 -9.37
C SER A 193 -11.02 9.07 -8.68
N CYS A 194 -10.09 9.70 -9.39
CA CYS A 194 -8.80 10.14 -8.88
C CYS A 194 -8.95 11.48 -8.14
N SER A 195 -8.48 11.55 -6.89
CA SER A 195 -8.46 12.80 -6.12
C SER A 195 -7.56 13.89 -6.73
N LEU A 196 -6.63 13.51 -7.61
CA LEU A 196 -5.68 14.41 -8.25
C LEU A 196 -6.02 14.72 -9.71
N GLU A 197 -7.24 14.45 -10.20
CA GLU A 197 -7.61 14.70 -11.60
C GLU A 197 -7.36 16.15 -12.00
N ASP A 198 -7.79 17.10 -11.14
CA ASP A 198 -7.67 18.55 -11.38
C ASP A 198 -6.23 19.08 -11.30
N VAL A 199 -5.34 18.39 -10.60
CA VAL A 199 -3.90 18.72 -10.53
C VAL A 199 -3.14 18.05 -11.64
N CYS A 200 -3.46 16.79 -11.91
CA CYS A 200 -2.82 15.95 -12.91
C CYS A 200 -3.11 16.42 -14.34
N LEU A 201 -4.33 16.91 -14.61
CA LEU A 201 -4.81 17.35 -15.93
C LEU A 201 -4.47 16.35 -17.04
N PRO A 202 -4.90 15.08 -16.93
CA PRO A 202 -4.43 14.01 -17.81
C PRO A 202 -4.75 14.25 -19.29
N ALA A 203 -5.88 14.94 -19.60
CA ALA A 203 -6.26 15.28 -20.97
C ALA A 203 -5.28 16.25 -21.65
N LEU A 204 -4.67 17.16 -20.90
CA LEU A 204 -3.70 18.09 -21.44
C LEU A 204 -2.35 17.44 -21.73
N GLN A 205 -2.01 16.38 -21.00
CA GLN A 205 -0.71 15.72 -21.18
C GLN A 205 -0.59 14.94 -22.50
N ASP A 206 -1.70 14.46 -23.02
CA ASP A 206 -1.72 13.77 -24.32
C ASP A 206 -1.51 14.74 -25.50
N GLN A 207 -1.74 16.04 -25.26
CA GLN A 207 -1.63 17.11 -26.27
C GLN A 207 -0.29 17.86 -26.21
N VAL A 208 0.57 17.57 -25.22
CA VAL A 208 1.84 18.30 -25.05
C VAL A 208 2.84 17.87 -26.14
N ILE A 209 3.18 18.79 -27.00
CA ILE A 209 4.31 18.63 -27.94
C ILE A 209 5.61 18.59 -27.11
N PRO A 210 6.47 17.56 -27.28
CA PRO A 210 7.79 17.55 -26.64
C PRO A 210 8.55 18.85 -26.93
N ALA A 211 9.21 19.41 -25.91
CA ALA A 211 9.94 20.67 -26.05
C ALA A 211 10.95 20.65 -27.24
N SER A 212 11.62 19.50 -27.44
CA SER A 212 12.50 19.27 -28.58
C SER A 212 11.79 19.46 -29.93
N LYS A 213 10.57 18.91 -30.07
CA LYS A 213 9.79 19.03 -31.28
C LYS A 213 9.26 20.46 -31.49
N TYR A 214 8.87 21.14 -30.39
CA TYR A 214 8.46 22.53 -30.42
C TYR A 214 9.61 23.44 -30.87
N ILE A 215 10.81 23.26 -30.30
CA ILE A 215 12.02 24.03 -30.68
C ILE A 215 12.37 23.78 -32.16
N GLN A 216 12.35 22.51 -32.58
CA GLN A 216 12.64 22.16 -33.97
C GLN A 216 11.67 22.83 -34.95
N GLN A 217 10.36 22.82 -34.66
CA GLN A 217 9.36 23.51 -35.49
C GLN A 217 9.61 25.01 -35.53
N GLN A 218 9.97 25.67 -34.43
CA GLN A 218 10.26 27.10 -34.40
C GLN A 218 11.54 27.46 -35.19
N ILE A 219 12.50 26.54 -35.29
CA ILE A 219 13.72 26.74 -36.08
C ILE A 219 13.44 26.56 -37.61
N GLU A 220 12.53 25.62 -37.94
CA GLU A 220 12.18 25.33 -39.35
C GLU A 220 11.21 26.37 -39.95
N ASP A 221 10.39 27.03 -39.10
CA ASP A 221 9.39 28.04 -39.51
C ASP A 221 9.93 29.48 -39.50
N GLY A 222 11.18 29.72 -39.07
CA GLY A 222 11.88 31.02 -39.07
C GLY A 222 13.01 31.10 -40.08
#